data_79760f214833a68563fe1310d872156b
#
_entry.id   79760f214833a68563fe1310d872156b
#
_cell.length_a   1.000
_cell.length_b   1.000
_cell.length_c   1.000
_cell.angle_alpha   90.00
_cell.angle_beta   90.00
_cell.angle_gamma   90.00
#
_symmetry.space_group_name_H-M   'P 1'
#
loop_
_entity.id
_entity.type
_entity.pdbx_description
1 polymer ?
#
loop_
_entity_poly.entity_id
_entity_poly.type
_entity_poly.pdbx_seq_one_letter_code
_entity_poly.pdbx_strand_id
1 'polypeptide(L)'
;MMGVFASCGGQKAEQTAEAAPAEAAAPTYELMNNLPTVDIKTFPQDSEGRYVIFDGKTFNGWRGYDKGNVPSAWTIEDGCIKINGSGRGEAGAENGGDLIFMSKVKDFELELEWKVGKGSNSGIFYLVQEVKDQPAYISAPECQVLDNENHPDAKLGAELGIRQSSSLYDMIPAKPQNAKPYGEWNKVKIMCYKGTVVHYQNDQAVVEYHLWTPQWDELLQKSKFSKEKWPLAYELLSNCGGENHEGFIGLQDHGDDVWYRNITVKVLD
;
A
#
# COMPACT_ATOMS: atom_id res chain seq x y z
N MET A 1 -21.02 -81.29 34.82
CA MET A 1 -20.11 -81.07 35.90
C MET A 1 -18.76 -80.60 35.32
N MET A 2 -18.21 -79.53 35.67
CA MET A 2 -17.02 -78.80 35.31
C MET A 2 -17.35 -77.63 34.37
N GLY A 3 -17.43 -76.44 34.98
CA GLY A 3 -17.50 -75.20 34.32
C GLY A 3 -16.10 -74.72 33.91
N VAL A 4 -16.00 -74.17 32.70
CA VAL A 4 -14.79 -73.50 32.21
C VAL A 4 -15.08 -72.03 32.22
N PHE A 5 -14.34 -71.26 33.05
CA PHE A 5 -14.32 -69.81 33.07
C PHE A 5 -13.44 -69.33 31.92
N ALA A 6 -13.99 -68.59 30.98
CA ALA A 6 -13.24 -67.84 29.98
C ALA A 6 -12.97 -66.41 30.49
N SER A 7 -11.71 -66.05 30.68
CA SER A 7 -11.27 -64.72 31.02
C SER A 7 -11.19 -63.87 29.76
N CYS A 8 -11.96 -62.79 29.69
CA CYS A 8 -11.80 -61.75 28.67
C CYS A 8 -10.79 -60.74 29.14
N GLY A 9 -9.61 -60.75 28.51
CA GLY A 9 -8.60 -59.70 28.67
C GLY A 9 -8.99 -58.49 27.80
N GLY A 10 -9.33 -57.37 28.45
CA GLY A 10 -9.52 -56.09 27.77
C GLY A 10 -8.22 -55.45 27.35
N GLN A 11 -7.97 -55.36 26.08
CA GLN A 11 -6.91 -54.48 25.56
C GLN A 11 -7.35 -53.03 25.66
N LYS A 12 -6.67 -52.22 26.47
CA LYS A 12 -6.74 -50.76 26.43
C LYS A 12 -6.03 -50.28 25.17
N ALA A 13 -6.76 -49.63 24.27
CA ALA A 13 -6.22 -48.86 23.17
C ALA A 13 -5.56 -47.61 23.77
N GLU A 14 -4.25 -47.47 23.66
CA GLU A 14 -3.53 -46.21 23.85
C GLU A 14 -3.90 -45.30 22.69
N GLN A 15 -4.66 -44.24 22.98
CA GLN A 15 -4.81 -43.12 22.09
C GLN A 15 -3.52 -42.29 22.12
N THR A 16 -2.72 -42.43 21.08
CA THR A 16 -1.64 -41.47 20.80
C THR A 16 -2.26 -40.13 20.48
N ALA A 17 -2.12 -39.17 21.40
CA ALA A 17 -2.46 -37.77 21.13
C ALA A 17 -1.52 -37.25 20.03
N GLU A 18 -2.07 -37.02 18.86
CA GLU A 18 -1.40 -36.31 17.77
C GLU A 18 -1.12 -34.89 18.24
N ALA A 19 0.16 -34.52 18.37
CA ALA A 19 0.56 -33.19 18.77
C ALA A 19 0.07 -32.22 17.69
N ALA A 20 -0.69 -31.19 18.09
CA ALA A 20 -1.08 -30.09 17.22
C ALA A 20 0.19 -29.49 16.58
N PRO A 21 0.17 -29.12 15.29
CA PRO A 21 1.32 -28.51 14.65
C PRO A 21 1.68 -27.24 15.42
N ALA A 22 2.95 -27.10 15.77
CA ALA A 22 3.48 -25.91 16.42
C ALA A 22 3.13 -24.69 15.56
N GLU A 23 2.47 -23.72 16.18
CA GLU A 23 2.15 -22.44 15.53
C GLU A 23 3.48 -21.81 15.09
N ALA A 24 3.64 -21.57 13.79
CA ALA A 24 4.86 -20.98 13.26
C ALA A 24 5.07 -19.62 13.97
N ALA A 25 6.24 -19.40 14.53
CA ALA A 25 6.56 -18.13 15.16
C ALA A 25 6.31 -17.00 14.16
N ALA A 26 5.63 -15.94 14.61
CA ALA A 26 5.38 -14.77 13.78
C ALA A 26 6.71 -14.19 13.26
N PRO A 27 6.80 -13.76 12.02
CA PRO A 27 8.01 -13.17 11.49
C PRO A 27 8.38 -11.93 12.31
N THR A 28 9.63 -11.88 12.76
CA THR A 28 10.14 -10.69 13.44
C THR A 28 10.53 -9.65 12.40
N TYR A 29 10.06 -8.41 12.55
CA TYR A 29 10.45 -7.27 11.73
C TYR A 29 10.85 -6.09 12.62
N GLU A 30 11.61 -5.16 12.08
CA GLU A 30 12.07 -3.95 12.77
C GLU A 30 11.42 -2.73 12.09
N LEU A 31 10.66 -1.94 12.88
CA LEU A 31 10.13 -0.66 12.43
C LEU A 31 11.23 0.41 12.54
N MET A 32 11.39 1.19 11.48
CA MET A 32 12.35 2.28 11.41
C MET A 32 11.77 3.56 11.99
N ASN A 33 12.04 3.80 13.27
CA ASN A 33 11.52 4.97 13.98
C ASN A 33 12.55 6.13 14.11
N ASN A 34 13.74 5.96 13.53
CA ASN A 34 14.87 6.89 13.71
C ASN A 34 15.09 7.83 12.52
N LEU A 35 14.27 7.75 11.48
CA LEU A 35 14.37 8.58 10.29
C LEU A 35 13.71 9.95 10.50
N PRO A 36 14.15 10.99 9.78
CA PRO A 36 13.59 12.33 9.91
C PRO A 36 12.08 12.36 9.66
N THR A 37 11.37 13.14 10.47
CA THR A 37 9.94 13.44 10.33
C THR A 37 9.72 14.95 10.34
N VAL A 38 8.55 15.39 9.85
CA VAL A 38 8.11 16.79 9.90
C VAL A 38 6.68 16.84 10.47
N ASP A 39 6.31 17.98 11.03
CA ASP A 39 4.91 18.26 11.39
C ASP A 39 4.20 18.87 10.18
N ILE A 40 3.15 18.23 9.69
CA ILE A 40 2.36 18.72 8.55
C ILE A 40 1.82 20.13 8.79
N LYS A 41 1.57 20.52 10.06
CA LYS A 41 1.08 21.84 10.42
C LYS A 41 2.06 22.96 10.12
N THR A 42 3.32 22.64 9.81
CA THR A 42 4.33 23.63 9.36
C THR A 42 4.22 23.98 7.88
N PHE A 43 3.41 23.25 7.11
CA PHE A 43 3.19 23.48 5.69
C PHE A 43 2.08 24.51 5.45
N PRO A 44 2.18 25.29 4.36
CA PRO A 44 1.14 26.26 4.02
C PRO A 44 -0.18 25.56 3.70
N GLN A 45 -1.28 26.24 4.01
CA GLN A 45 -2.62 25.78 3.64
C GLN A 45 -3.15 26.55 2.44
N ASP A 46 -3.93 25.89 1.61
CA ASP A 46 -4.73 26.51 0.56
C ASP A 46 -6.02 27.14 1.13
N SER A 47 -6.85 27.68 0.24
CA SER A 47 -8.13 28.32 0.61
C SER A 47 -9.17 27.35 1.19
N GLU A 48 -8.99 26.03 1.03
CA GLU A 48 -9.86 24.97 1.56
C GLU A 48 -9.34 24.36 2.86
N GLY A 49 -8.22 24.90 3.38
CA GLY A 49 -7.57 24.41 4.60
C GLY A 49 -6.78 23.12 4.39
N ARG A 50 -6.40 22.79 3.16
CA ARG A 50 -5.55 21.65 2.82
C ARG A 50 -4.08 22.06 2.94
N TYR A 51 -3.26 21.26 3.57
CA TYR A 51 -1.82 21.47 3.59
C TYR A 51 -1.22 21.18 2.22
N VAL A 52 -0.50 22.15 1.65
CA VAL A 52 0.23 22.00 0.39
C VAL A 52 1.55 21.31 0.69
N ILE A 53 1.61 20.01 0.51
CA ILE A 53 2.78 19.19 0.86
C ILE A 53 3.81 19.06 -0.27
N PHE A 54 3.50 19.64 -1.44
CA PHE A 54 4.46 19.84 -2.53
C PHE A 54 4.24 21.20 -3.17
N ASP A 55 5.28 22.04 -3.15
CA ASP A 55 5.25 23.43 -3.60
C ASP A 55 5.56 23.64 -5.10
N GLY A 56 5.79 22.55 -5.83
CA GLY A 56 6.21 22.56 -7.24
C GLY A 56 7.70 22.92 -7.45
N LYS A 57 8.48 23.10 -6.40
CA LYS A 57 9.86 23.61 -6.49
C LYS A 57 10.88 22.85 -5.65
N THR A 58 10.47 22.29 -4.53
CA THR A 58 11.37 21.63 -3.58
C THR A 58 10.82 20.31 -3.09
N PHE A 59 11.72 19.43 -2.63
CA PHE A 59 11.37 18.23 -1.90
C PHE A 59 11.23 18.47 -0.39
N ASN A 60 10.91 19.70 0.03
CA ASN A 60 10.69 19.99 1.44
C ASN A 60 9.61 19.06 2.03
N GLY A 61 9.96 18.33 3.10
CA GLY A 61 9.08 17.35 3.72
C GLY A 61 9.07 15.96 3.04
N TRP A 62 9.90 15.72 2.03
CA TRP A 62 9.99 14.44 1.32
C TRP A 62 11.36 13.79 1.48
N ARG A 63 11.40 12.48 1.53
CA ARG A 63 12.60 11.63 1.49
C ARG A 63 12.30 10.26 0.89
N GLY A 64 13.32 9.49 0.62
CA GLY A 64 13.13 8.09 0.25
C GLY A 64 12.62 7.26 1.44
N TYR A 65 11.83 6.24 1.14
CA TYR A 65 11.49 5.18 2.07
C TYR A 65 12.78 4.48 2.54
N ASP A 66 12.89 4.23 3.84
CA ASP A 66 14.12 3.66 4.45
C ASP A 66 15.41 4.47 4.18
N LYS A 67 15.27 5.79 3.91
CA LYS A 67 16.40 6.67 3.58
C LYS A 67 16.24 8.03 4.26
N GLY A 68 17.37 8.66 4.54
CA GLY A 68 17.38 10.02 5.11
C GLY A 68 17.33 11.15 4.08
N ASN A 69 17.40 10.84 2.78
CA ASN A 69 17.44 11.79 1.67
C ASN A 69 16.54 11.32 0.50
N VAL A 70 16.23 12.24 -0.40
CA VAL A 70 15.52 11.93 -1.64
C VAL A 70 16.45 11.16 -2.59
N PRO A 71 16.03 10.00 -3.13
CA PRO A 71 16.80 9.28 -4.14
C PRO A 71 16.95 10.11 -5.42
N SER A 72 18.13 10.04 -6.08
CA SER A 72 18.43 10.91 -7.22
C SER A 72 17.63 10.62 -8.49
N ALA A 73 16.94 9.47 -8.56
CA ALA A 73 15.99 9.20 -9.64
C ALA A 73 14.73 10.08 -9.57
N TRP A 74 14.42 10.62 -8.38
CA TRP A 74 13.35 11.60 -8.22
C TRP A 74 13.87 13.00 -8.50
N THR A 75 13.22 13.71 -9.41
CA THR A 75 13.55 15.08 -9.81
C THR A 75 12.31 15.97 -9.76
N ILE A 76 12.51 17.27 -9.86
CA ILE A 76 11.41 18.22 -10.06
C ILE A 76 11.54 18.76 -11.48
N GLU A 77 10.51 18.54 -12.30
CA GLU A 77 10.44 18.95 -13.69
C GLU A 77 9.10 19.66 -13.93
N ASP A 78 9.13 20.87 -14.44
CA ASP A 78 7.93 21.68 -14.77
C ASP A 78 6.90 21.77 -13.63
N GLY A 79 7.37 21.91 -12.39
CA GLY A 79 6.51 21.98 -11.20
C GLY A 79 5.92 20.64 -10.75
N CYS A 80 6.45 19.53 -11.23
CA CYS A 80 6.03 18.19 -10.88
C CYS A 80 7.15 17.41 -10.19
N ILE A 81 6.82 16.56 -9.23
CA ILE A 81 7.68 15.46 -8.81
C ILE A 81 7.68 14.44 -9.95
N LYS A 82 8.86 14.05 -10.42
CA LYS A 82 9.03 13.05 -11.47
C LYS A 82 9.95 11.93 -11.00
N ILE A 83 9.55 10.68 -11.18
CA ILE A 83 10.46 9.55 -11.17
C ILE A 83 11.00 9.34 -12.59
N ASN A 84 12.32 9.29 -12.73
CA ASN A 84 12.98 9.03 -13.99
C ASN A 84 13.18 7.53 -14.14
N GLY A 85 12.36 6.92 -14.95
CA GLY A 85 12.37 5.49 -15.17
C GLY A 85 13.67 5.01 -15.80
N SER A 86 14.03 3.77 -15.52
CA SER A 86 15.18 3.07 -16.12
C SER A 86 14.76 1.82 -16.90
N GLY A 87 13.45 1.56 -16.99
CA GLY A 87 12.89 0.38 -17.66
C GLY A 87 13.17 -0.94 -16.92
N ARG A 88 13.47 -0.88 -15.60
CA ARG A 88 13.83 -2.06 -14.79
C ARG A 88 12.63 -2.72 -14.11
N GLY A 89 11.42 -2.16 -14.28
CA GLY A 89 10.20 -2.66 -13.66
C GLY A 89 10.29 -2.67 -12.12
N GLU A 90 9.78 -3.70 -11.48
CA GLU A 90 9.76 -3.84 -10.00
C GLU A 90 11.12 -3.68 -9.30
N ALA A 91 12.22 -3.74 -10.03
CA ALA A 91 13.54 -3.45 -9.47
C ALA A 91 13.76 -1.94 -9.18
N GLY A 92 12.80 -1.09 -9.57
CA GLY A 92 12.86 0.35 -9.43
C GLY A 92 13.85 1.04 -10.37
N ALA A 93 13.87 2.37 -10.35
CA ALA A 93 14.83 3.17 -11.12
C ALA A 93 16.25 3.00 -10.56
N GLU A 94 17.25 3.23 -11.42
CA GLU A 94 18.62 3.30 -10.96
C GLU A 94 18.79 4.48 -9.99
N ASN A 95 19.34 4.22 -8.79
CA ASN A 95 19.41 5.18 -7.69
C ASN A 95 18.03 5.70 -7.23
N GLY A 96 17.01 4.86 -7.35
CA GLY A 96 15.63 5.12 -6.98
C GLY A 96 15.26 4.59 -5.59
N GLY A 97 14.03 4.15 -5.49
CA GLY A 97 13.30 3.69 -4.32
C GLY A 97 12.11 4.59 -4.03
N ASP A 98 11.13 4.08 -3.31
CA ASP A 98 9.88 4.80 -3.03
C ASP A 98 10.14 6.13 -2.32
N LEU A 99 9.31 7.12 -2.60
CA LEU A 99 9.36 8.45 -2.00
C LEU A 99 8.26 8.57 -0.96
N ILE A 100 8.56 9.09 0.23
CA ILE A 100 7.54 9.32 1.27
C ILE A 100 7.51 10.77 1.72
N PHE A 101 6.31 11.26 2.06
CA PHE A 101 6.12 12.50 2.80
C PHE A 101 6.34 12.22 4.29
N MET A 102 7.22 12.96 4.93
CA MET A 102 7.76 12.69 6.26
C MET A 102 6.81 12.97 7.43
N SER A 103 5.52 13.23 7.20
CA SER A 103 4.52 13.38 8.26
C SER A 103 3.55 12.21 8.22
N LYS A 104 3.30 11.60 9.38
CA LYS A 104 2.26 10.59 9.52
C LYS A 104 0.90 11.25 9.58
N VAL A 105 -0.08 10.61 8.95
CA VAL A 105 -1.50 11.00 8.98
C VAL A 105 -2.36 9.77 9.32
N LYS A 106 -3.49 10.02 9.95
CA LYS A 106 -4.46 8.99 10.36
C LYS A 106 -5.74 9.12 9.58
N ASP A 107 -6.47 10.19 9.83
CA ASP A 107 -7.72 10.54 9.17
C ASP A 107 -7.45 11.72 8.23
N PHE A 108 -7.64 11.53 6.92
CA PHE A 108 -7.20 12.51 5.93
C PHE A 108 -7.95 12.41 4.60
N GLU A 109 -7.88 13.47 3.83
CA GLU A 109 -8.07 13.47 2.38
C GLU A 109 -6.75 13.87 1.71
N LEU A 110 -6.17 12.98 0.91
CA LEU A 110 -5.06 13.26 0.00
C LEU A 110 -5.63 13.58 -1.38
N GLU A 111 -5.25 14.71 -1.96
CA GLU A 111 -5.51 15.02 -3.36
C GLU A 111 -4.21 15.23 -4.11
N LEU A 112 -4.14 14.71 -5.32
CA LEU A 112 -3.02 14.93 -6.24
C LEU A 112 -3.46 14.67 -7.69
N GLU A 113 -2.60 15.07 -8.62
CA GLU A 113 -2.70 14.68 -10.02
C GLU A 113 -1.47 13.86 -10.42
N TRP A 114 -1.71 12.82 -11.24
CA TRP A 114 -0.65 11.99 -11.79
C TRP A 114 -0.75 11.88 -13.31
N LYS A 115 0.39 11.64 -13.94
CA LYS A 115 0.53 11.36 -15.36
C LYS A 115 1.59 10.28 -15.55
N VAL A 116 1.33 9.30 -16.39
CA VAL A 116 2.25 8.19 -16.69
C VAL A 116 2.76 8.29 -18.12
N GLY A 117 3.97 7.80 -18.35
CA GLY A 117 4.49 7.49 -19.68
C GLY A 117 3.79 6.26 -20.27
N LYS A 118 4.05 5.95 -21.52
CA LYS A 118 3.49 4.76 -22.17
C LYS A 118 4.02 3.48 -21.52
N GLY A 119 3.10 2.63 -21.08
CA GLY A 119 3.41 1.38 -20.40
C GLY A 119 4.02 1.55 -19.02
N SER A 120 3.84 2.73 -18.37
CA SER A 120 4.40 3.00 -17.04
C SER A 120 3.49 2.55 -15.92
N ASN A 121 4.14 2.23 -14.78
CA ASN A 121 3.55 1.78 -13.52
C ASN A 121 4.13 2.58 -12.35
N SER A 122 3.30 2.85 -11.38
CA SER A 122 3.60 3.43 -10.07
C SER A 122 2.43 3.18 -9.12
N GLY A 123 2.46 3.74 -7.90
CA GLY A 123 1.40 3.61 -6.91
C GLY A 123 1.42 4.76 -5.91
N ILE A 124 0.29 5.00 -5.27
CA ILE A 124 0.15 5.93 -4.16
C ILE A 124 -0.13 5.11 -2.92
N PHE A 125 0.84 5.09 -2.01
CA PHE A 125 0.73 4.42 -0.72
C PHE A 125 0.19 5.36 0.35
N TYR A 126 -0.51 4.81 1.31
CA TYR A 126 -0.97 5.54 2.50
C TYR A 126 -0.97 4.63 3.73
N LEU A 127 -0.90 5.24 4.91
CA LEU A 127 -0.68 4.54 6.19
C LEU A 127 0.61 3.70 6.19
N VAL A 128 1.64 4.13 5.44
CA VAL A 128 2.92 3.41 5.33
C VAL A 128 3.61 3.33 6.67
N GLN A 129 4.03 2.13 7.05
CA GLN A 129 5.00 1.88 8.10
C GLN A 129 6.35 1.56 7.46
N GLU A 130 7.42 2.19 7.94
CA GLU A 130 8.75 1.87 7.44
C GLU A 130 9.29 0.65 8.15
N VAL A 131 9.50 -0.41 7.38
CA VAL A 131 10.02 -1.69 7.85
C VAL A 131 11.39 -1.91 7.24
N LYS A 132 12.39 -2.12 8.08
CA LYS A 132 13.78 -2.28 7.66
C LYS A 132 13.94 -3.41 6.65
N ASP A 133 14.69 -3.14 5.58
CA ASP A 133 15.01 -4.10 4.52
C ASP A 133 13.77 -4.71 3.82
N GLN A 134 12.61 -4.02 3.89
CA GLN A 134 11.36 -4.46 3.27
C GLN A 134 10.80 -3.37 2.33
N PRO A 135 10.07 -3.73 1.26
CA PRO A 135 9.43 -2.76 0.39
C PRO A 135 8.20 -2.11 1.06
N ALA A 136 7.87 -0.87 0.67
CA ALA A 136 6.76 -0.11 1.27
C ALA A 136 5.40 -0.81 1.11
N TYR A 137 5.14 -1.45 -0.02
CA TYR A 137 3.85 -2.05 -0.36
C TYR A 137 3.44 -3.24 0.52
N ILE A 138 4.32 -3.79 1.37
CA ILE A 138 3.90 -4.84 2.30
C ILE A 138 3.26 -4.28 3.57
N SER A 139 3.39 -2.99 3.83
CA SER A 139 2.87 -2.34 5.04
C SER A 139 1.76 -1.34 4.78
N ALA A 140 1.44 -1.07 3.51
CA ALA A 140 0.56 0.01 3.11
C ALA A 140 -0.43 -0.43 2.02
N PRO A 141 -1.72 -0.04 2.11
CA PRO A 141 -2.62 -0.12 0.98
C PRO A 141 -2.12 0.76 -0.16
N GLU A 142 -2.38 0.33 -1.39
CA GLU A 142 -1.95 1.01 -2.60
C GLU A 142 -3.12 1.40 -3.48
N CYS A 143 -3.21 2.70 -3.81
CA CYS A 143 -4.01 3.20 -4.91
C CYS A 143 -3.17 3.17 -6.18
N GLN A 144 -3.48 2.26 -7.10
CA GLN A 144 -2.67 1.98 -8.28
C GLN A 144 -2.58 3.17 -9.23
N VAL A 145 -1.40 3.37 -9.82
CA VAL A 145 -1.12 4.34 -10.89
C VAL A 145 -0.52 3.62 -12.08
N LEU A 146 -1.27 3.52 -13.20
CA LEU A 146 -0.91 2.63 -14.29
C LEU A 146 -1.39 3.16 -15.66
N ASP A 147 -0.61 2.89 -16.71
CA ASP A 147 -1.14 2.88 -18.08
C ASP A 147 -1.95 1.59 -18.31
N ASN A 148 -3.26 1.68 -18.15
CA ASN A 148 -4.16 0.54 -18.23
C ASN A 148 -4.16 -0.18 -19.59
N GLU A 149 -3.78 0.51 -20.67
CA GLU A 149 -3.80 -0.04 -22.02
C GLU A 149 -2.51 -0.82 -22.35
N ASN A 150 -1.38 -0.28 -21.93
CA ASN A 150 -0.08 -0.77 -22.42
C ASN A 150 0.73 -1.53 -21.35
N HIS A 151 0.49 -1.31 -20.06
CA HIS A 151 1.21 -2.05 -19.03
C HIS A 151 0.62 -3.46 -18.84
N PRO A 152 1.46 -4.52 -18.81
CA PRO A 152 0.98 -5.91 -18.71
C PRO A 152 0.22 -6.19 -17.40
N ASP A 153 0.56 -5.53 -16.30
CA ASP A 153 -0.06 -5.74 -14.99
C ASP A 153 -1.58 -5.43 -14.96
N ALA A 154 -2.05 -4.52 -15.85
CA ALA A 154 -3.47 -4.20 -16.00
C ALA A 154 -4.37 -5.42 -16.28
N LYS A 155 -3.77 -6.51 -16.80
CA LYS A 155 -4.46 -7.74 -17.21
C LYS A 155 -4.22 -8.90 -16.24
N LEU A 156 -3.44 -8.67 -15.18
CA LEU A 156 -3.08 -9.66 -14.17
C LEU A 156 -3.99 -9.56 -12.95
N GLY A 157 -3.85 -10.57 -12.06
CA GLY A 157 -4.61 -10.67 -10.82
C GLY A 157 -5.72 -11.72 -10.90
N ALA A 158 -6.36 -11.99 -9.76
CA ALA A 158 -7.41 -12.99 -9.63
C ALA A 158 -8.73 -12.57 -10.31
N GLU A 159 -8.95 -11.26 -10.43
CA GLU A 159 -10.07 -10.65 -11.13
C GLU A 159 -9.55 -9.52 -12.05
N LEU A 160 -10.19 -9.36 -13.22
CA LEU A 160 -9.83 -8.30 -14.14
C LEU A 160 -10.06 -6.91 -13.52
N GLY A 161 -9.05 -6.07 -13.60
CA GLY A 161 -9.09 -4.69 -13.17
C GLY A 161 -8.58 -4.42 -11.76
N ILE A 162 -8.33 -5.44 -10.93
CA ILE A 162 -7.81 -5.23 -9.56
C ILE A 162 -6.39 -4.65 -9.51
N ARG A 163 -5.73 -4.53 -10.66
CA ARG A 163 -4.41 -3.91 -10.82
C ARG A 163 -4.42 -2.74 -11.81
N GLN A 164 -5.60 -2.24 -12.17
CA GLN A 164 -5.73 -1.03 -12.99
C GLN A 164 -5.69 0.23 -12.13
N SER A 165 -5.51 1.39 -12.77
CA SER A 165 -5.45 2.70 -12.11
C SER A 165 -6.56 2.89 -11.09
N SER A 166 -6.22 3.47 -9.95
CA SER A 166 -7.08 3.76 -8.79
C SER A 166 -7.75 2.57 -8.13
N SER A 167 -7.47 1.32 -8.57
CA SER A 167 -7.84 0.12 -7.82
C SER A 167 -7.15 0.09 -6.45
N LEU A 168 -7.76 -0.55 -5.47
CA LEU A 168 -7.00 -1.08 -4.36
C LEU A 168 -6.19 -2.27 -4.89
N TYR A 169 -4.90 -2.10 -5.05
CA TYR A 169 -4.03 -3.02 -5.76
C TYR A 169 -4.19 -4.46 -5.30
N ASP A 170 -4.40 -5.36 -6.28
CA ASP A 170 -4.57 -6.81 -6.13
C ASP A 170 -5.79 -7.23 -5.28
N MET A 171 -6.71 -6.31 -4.94
CA MET A 171 -7.86 -6.57 -4.07
C MET A 171 -9.21 -6.10 -4.64
N ILE A 172 -9.37 -4.81 -4.96
CA ILE A 172 -10.64 -4.24 -5.41
C ILE A 172 -10.46 -3.45 -6.70
N PRO A 173 -11.16 -3.80 -7.80
CA PRO A 173 -11.07 -3.05 -9.03
C PRO A 173 -11.76 -1.68 -8.93
N ALA A 174 -11.16 -0.64 -9.53
CA ALA A 174 -11.81 0.65 -9.68
C ALA A 174 -13.02 0.53 -10.63
N LYS A 175 -14.21 0.89 -10.15
CA LYS A 175 -15.47 0.86 -10.91
C LYS A 175 -16.29 2.13 -10.68
N PRO A 176 -16.61 2.89 -11.76
CA PRO A 176 -16.17 2.68 -13.14
C PRO A 176 -14.69 2.97 -13.33
N GLN A 177 -14.05 2.30 -14.29
CA GLN A 177 -12.70 2.67 -14.69
C GLN A 177 -12.77 3.87 -15.64
N ASN A 178 -12.28 5.03 -15.20
CA ASN A 178 -12.33 6.30 -15.93
C ASN A 178 -10.97 6.99 -16.04
N ALA A 179 -9.86 6.22 -15.91
CA ALA A 179 -8.54 6.76 -16.14
C ALA A 179 -8.39 7.26 -17.57
N LYS A 180 -7.76 8.42 -17.71
CA LYS A 180 -7.33 8.94 -19.01
C LYS A 180 -6.06 8.22 -19.46
N PRO A 181 -5.80 8.13 -20.79
CA PRO A 181 -4.63 7.48 -21.35
C PRO A 181 -3.29 8.05 -20.84
N TYR A 182 -2.19 7.31 -21.09
CA TYR A 182 -0.84 7.82 -20.85
C TYR A 182 -0.63 9.20 -21.51
N GLY A 183 0.19 10.03 -20.88
CA GLY A 183 0.44 11.41 -21.31
C GLY A 183 -0.61 12.42 -20.85
N GLU A 184 -1.76 11.98 -20.34
CA GLU A 184 -2.80 12.83 -19.80
C GLU A 184 -2.80 12.86 -18.27
N TRP A 185 -3.22 14.01 -17.70
CA TRP A 185 -3.33 14.17 -16.25
C TRP A 185 -4.62 13.54 -15.73
N ASN A 186 -4.47 12.69 -14.72
CA ASN A 186 -5.55 12.12 -13.93
C ASN A 186 -5.54 12.74 -12.53
N LYS A 187 -6.70 13.07 -11.99
CA LYS A 187 -6.87 13.53 -10.62
C LYS A 187 -7.25 12.34 -9.74
N VAL A 188 -6.59 12.22 -8.60
CA VAL A 188 -6.92 11.25 -7.56
C VAL A 188 -7.21 11.98 -6.26
N LYS A 189 -8.24 11.52 -5.54
CA LYS A 189 -8.44 11.79 -4.12
C LYS A 189 -8.56 10.47 -3.38
N ILE A 190 -7.83 10.34 -2.27
CA ILE A 190 -7.95 9.24 -1.33
C ILE A 190 -8.46 9.82 -0.01
N MET A 191 -9.68 9.46 0.38
CA MET A 191 -10.22 9.75 1.69
C MET A 191 -10.01 8.54 2.58
N CYS A 192 -9.41 8.74 3.75
CA CYS A 192 -9.33 7.76 4.83
C CYS A 192 -9.89 8.41 6.09
N TYR A 193 -10.99 7.87 6.61
CA TYR A 193 -11.65 8.41 7.78
C TYR A 193 -12.21 7.29 8.65
N LYS A 194 -11.65 7.15 9.86
CA LYS A 194 -12.04 6.10 10.84
C LYS A 194 -12.10 4.70 10.22
N GLY A 195 -11.09 4.39 9.41
CA GLY A 195 -10.98 3.10 8.70
C GLY A 195 -11.78 2.96 7.41
N THR A 196 -12.72 3.86 7.13
CA THR A 196 -13.35 3.91 5.81
C THR A 196 -12.40 4.56 4.83
N VAL A 197 -12.12 3.88 3.71
CA VAL A 197 -11.29 4.41 2.63
C VAL A 197 -12.08 4.48 1.34
N VAL A 198 -11.98 5.62 0.66
CA VAL A 198 -12.58 5.81 -0.66
C VAL A 198 -11.54 6.36 -1.62
N HIS A 199 -11.36 5.67 -2.75
CA HIS A 199 -10.60 6.23 -3.87
C HIS A 199 -11.54 6.94 -4.84
N TYR A 200 -11.17 8.14 -5.21
CA TYR A 200 -11.81 8.90 -6.29
C TYR A 200 -10.83 9.03 -7.45
N GLN A 201 -11.30 8.81 -8.65
CA GLN A 201 -10.54 9.03 -9.87
C GLN A 201 -11.34 9.97 -10.79
N ASN A 202 -10.71 11.08 -11.21
CA ASN A 202 -11.35 12.10 -12.04
C ASN A 202 -12.71 12.52 -11.47
N ASP A 203 -12.73 12.87 -10.17
CA ASP A 203 -13.88 13.35 -9.39
C ASP A 203 -15.01 12.31 -9.17
N GLN A 204 -14.79 11.04 -9.50
CA GLN A 204 -15.76 9.97 -9.28
C GLN A 204 -15.22 8.95 -8.25
N ALA A 205 -16.04 8.58 -7.26
CA ALA A 205 -15.74 7.49 -6.35
C ALA A 205 -15.69 6.16 -7.13
N VAL A 206 -14.59 5.42 -7.03
CA VAL A 206 -14.34 4.21 -7.83
C VAL A 206 -14.03 2.98 -6.98
N VAL A 207 -13.59 3.17 -5.73
CA VAL A 207 -13.33 2.10 -4.74
C VAL A 207 -13.79 2.60 -3.39
N GLU A 208 -14.41 1.73 -2.59
CA GLU A 208 -14.71 1.94 -1.17
C GLU A 208 -14.45 0.64 -0.40
N TYR A 209 -13.84 0.73 0.77
CA TYR A 209 -13.59 -0.40 1.67
C TYR A 209 -13.35 0.07 3.11
N HIS A 210 -13.30 -0.89 4.05
CA HIS A 210 -13.17 -0.60 5.47
C HIS A 210 -12.01 -1.39 6.07
N LEU A 211 -10.95 -0.68 6.46
CA LEU A 211 -9.77 -1.23 7.13
C LEU A 211 -10.16 -1.83 8.50
N TRP A 212 -9.37 -2.78 8.96
CA TRP A 212 -9.46 -3.41 10.30
C TRP A 212 -10.79 -4.11 10.57
N THR A 213 -11.47 -4.56 9.52
CA THR A 213 -12.75 -5.30 9.59
C THR A 213 -12.58 -6.75 9.12
N PRO A 214 -13.53 -7.65 9.41
CA PRO A 214 -13.53 -9.00 8.83
C PRO A 214 -13.49 -9.00 7.29
N GLN A 215 -14.13 -8.01 6.64
CA GLN A 215 -14.07 -7.86 5.18
C GLN A 215 -12.66 -7.52 4.69
N TRP A 216 -11.93 -6.70 5.44
CA TRP A 216 -10.52 -6.40 5.14
C TRP A 216 -9.67 -7.66 5.21
N ASP A 217 -9.85 -8.49 6.24
CA ASP A 217 -9.18 -9.79 6.35
C ASP A 217 -9.48 -10.70 5.16
N GLU A 218 -10.75 -10.81 4.76
CA GLU A 218 -11.14 -11.60 3.58
C GLU A 218 -10.48 -11.14 2.29
N LEU A 219 -10.33 -9.82 2.08
CA LEU A 219 -9.63 -9.25 0.93
C LEU A 219 -8.15 -9.63 0.93
N LEU A 220 -7.48 -9.48 2.07
CA LEU A 220 -6.09 -9.88 2.23
C LEU A 220 -5.89 -11.36 1.94
N GLN A 221 -6.73 -12.24 2.49
CA GLN A 221 -6.63 -13.69 2.30
C GLN A 221 -6.80 -14.12 0.82
N LYS A 222 -7.54 -13.35 0.03
CA LYS A 222 -7.74 -13.61 -1.41
C LYS A 222 -6.65 -13.05 -2.29
N SER A 223 -5.83 -12.11 -1.78
CA SER A 223 -4.78 -11.40 -2.52
C SER A 223 -3.44 -12.14 -2.52
N LYS A 224 -2.42 -11.50 -3.14
CA LYS A 224 -1.04 -11.94 -3.03
C LYS A 224 -0.47 -11.79 -1.61
N PHE A 225 -1.10 -10.98 -0.78
CA PHE A 225 -0.71 -10.69 0.61
C PHE A 225 -1.34 -11.63 1.63
N SER A 226 -1.92 -12.76 1.22
CA SER A 226 -2.53 -13.71 2.14
C SER A 226 -1.52 -14.27 3.14
N LYS A 227 -2.01 -14.67 4.32
CA LYS A 227 -1.18 -15.28 5.37
C LYS A 227 -0.37 -16.48 4.87
N GLU A 228 -0.94 -17.25 3.95
CA GLU A 228 -0.29 -18.43 3.35
C GLU A 228 0.86 -18.04 2.42
N LYS A 229 0.65 -17.02 1.54
CA LYS A 229 1.61 -16.64 0.51
C LYS A 229 2.70 -15.72 1.04
N TRP A 230 2.33 -14.75 1.89
CA TRP A 230 3.23 -13.75 2.43
C TRP A 230 2.88 -13.36 3.87
N PRO A 231 3.28 -14.16 4.87
CA PRO A 231 2.90 -13.96 6.28
C PRO A 231 3.22 -12.56 6.83
N LEU A 232 4.39 -12.02 6.51
CA LEU A 232 4.80 -10.68 6.99
C LEU A 232 3.92 -9.57 6.39
N ALA A 233 3.66 -9.60 5.09
CA ALA A 233 2.78 -8.61 4.46
C ALA A 233 1.35 -8.71 5.00
N TYR A 234 0.84 -9.92 5.21
CA TYR A 234 -0.46 -10.13 5.85
C TYR A 234 -0.51 -9.52 7.25
N GLU A 235 0.49 -9.74 8.09
CA GLU A 235 0.58 -9.19 9.45
C GLU A 235 0.55 -7.66 9.43
N LEU A 236 1.40 -7.04 8.62
CA LEU A 236 1.51 -5.58 8.52
C LEU A 236 0.25 -4.93 7.95
N LEU A 237 -0.29 -5.49 6.87
CA LEU A 237 -1.50 -4.98 6.22
C LEU A 237 -2.77 -5.23 7.05
N SER A 238 -2.83 -6.30 7.84
CA SER A 238 -3.94 -6.53 8.78
C SER A 238 -4.05 -5.41 9.81
N ASN A 239 -2.93 -4.76 10.14
CA ASN A 239 -2.86 -3.63 11.06
C ASN A 239 -2.22 -2.40 10.41
N CYS A 240 -2.75 -1.98 9.23
CA CYS A 240 -2.28 -0.80 8.51
C CYS A 240 -2.13 0.41 9.44
N GLY A 241 -0.99 1.08 9.37
CA GLY A 241 -0.68 2.23 10.22
C GLY A 241 -0.31 1.86 11.66
N GLY A 242 -0.17 0.55 11.99
CA GLY A 242 0.25 0.06 13.29
C GLY A 242 -0.73 0.37 14.42
N GLU A 243 -0.23 0.41 15.65
CA GLU A 243 -1.03 0.58 16.87
C GLU A 243 -1.88 1.87 16.86
N ASN A 244 -1.36 2.96 16.28
CA ASN A 244 -2.04 4.26 16.24
C ASN A 244 -2.93 4.43 15.00
N HIS A 245 -2.91 3.50 14.06
CA HIS A 245 -3.57 3.61 12.76
C HIS A 245 -3.17 4.89 12.01
N GLU A 246 -1.87 5.23 12.06
CA GLU A 246 -1.29 6.38 11.38
C GLU A 246 -0.06 5.96 10.57
N GLY A 247 0.18 6.61 9.45
CA GLY A 247 1.34 6.29 8.62
C GLY A 247 1.67 7.37 7.61
N PHE A 248 2.74 7.12 6.87
CA PHE A 248 3.20 8.06 5.85
C PHE A 248 2.40 7.91 4.55
N ILE A 249 2.41 8.97 3.73
CA ILE A 249 1.99 8.93 2.33
C ILE A 249 3.22 8.65 1.49
N GLY A 250 3.10 7.76 0.50
CA GLY A 250 4.21 7.39 -0.38
C GLY A 250 3.86 7.40 -1.85
N LEU A 251 4.89 7.58 -2.69
CA LEU A 251 4.83 7.45 -4.14
C LEU A 251 5.80 6.35 -4.56
N GLN A 252 5.29 5.36 -5.30
CA GLN A 252 6.05 4.18 -5.69
C GLN A 252 7.03 4.48 -6.82
N ASP A 253 8.22 3.91 -6.69
CA ASP A 253 9.19 3.76 -7.76
C ASP A 253 9.08 2.35 -8.36
N HIS A 254 8.44 2.23 -9.51
CA HIS A 254 8.36 0.99 -10.28
C HIS A 254 9.31 0.96 -11.49
N GLY A 255 10.28 1.88 -11.55
CA GLY A 255 11.26 1.94 -12.62
C GLY A 255 10.78 2.59 -13.91
N ASP A 256 9.65 3.27 -13.89
CA ASP A 256 8.99 3.90 -15.04
C ASP A 256 8.83 5.41 -14.88
N ASP A 257 8.63 6.12 -16.01
CA ASP A 257 8.40 7.56 -15.99
C ASP A 257 7.00 7.91 -15.51
N VAL A 258 6.90 8.57 -14.35
CA VAL A 258 5.66 9.06 -13.76
C VAL A 258 5.84 10.45 -13.17
N TRP A 259 4.82 11.29 -13.30
CA TRP A 259 4.78 12.66 -12.80
C TRP A 259 3.64 12.85 -11.82
N TYR A 260 3.90 13.61 -10.75
CA TYR A 260 2.93 13.98 -9.72
C TYR A 260 2.96 15.47 -9.47
N ARG A 261 1.80 16.09 -9.27
CA ARG A 261 1.68 17.53 -8.96
C ARG A 261 0.46 17.82 -8.11
N ASN A 262 0.34 19.06 -7.64
CA ASN A 262 -0.81 19.57 -6.88
C ASN A 262 -1.14 18.68 -5.67
N ILE A 263 -0.09 18.29 -4.91
CA ILE A 263 -0.22 17.33 -3.81
C ILE A 263 -0.62 18.08 -2.55
N THR A 264 -1.82 17.81 -2.05
CA THR A 264 -2.39 18.43 -0.86
C THR A 264 -3.00 17.41 0.08
N VAL A 265 -2.97 17.69 1.37
CA VAL A 265 -3.58 16.84 2.41
C VAL A 265 -4.47 17.68 3.31
N LYS A 266 -5.71 17.25 3.49
CA LYS A 266 -6.59 17.75 4.53
C LYS A 266 -6.61 16.74 5.68
N VAL A 267 -6.21 17.17 6.87
CA VAL A 267 -6.35 16.34 8.08
C VAL A 267 -7.80 16.44 8.54
N LEU A 268 -8.40 15.30 8.82
CA LEU A 268 -9.78 15.18 9.30
C LEU A 268 -9.80 14.95 10.81
N ASP A 269 -10.79 15.52 11.51
CA ASP A 269 -10.95 15.40 12.96
C ASP A 269 -11.83 14.20 13.36
#